data_fe72e30520c65fe04139fd6afab7329e
#
_entry.id   fe72e30520c65fe04139fd6afab7329e
#
_cell.length_a   1.000
_cell.length_b   1.000
_cell.length_c   1.000
_cell.angle_alpha   90.00
_cell.angle_beta   90.00
_cell.angle_gamma   90.00
#
_symmetry.space_group_name_H-M   'P 1'
#
loop_
_entity.id
_entity.type
_entity.pdbx_description
1 polymer ?
#
loop_
_entity_poly.entity_id
_entity_poly.type
_entity_poly.pdbx_seq_one_letter_code
_entity_poly.pdbx_strand_id
1 'polypeptide(L)'
;EFVVSGKHAMNAARMQQDIEKICATQIAMFGSAPFANYTFMTMATGNSYGGLEHPNSTSLITPRDDLPKANEPEEPSKEYQRFLGLCSHEYFHSWLVKFIRPDSFVNYDLNREGYTSLLWIFEGFTSYYDDLILLRSGVVNQESYIALLKAQIDRYLQNPGRAIQTVAESSFDAWVKFYRQDENSNHAGTSYYNKGCLVALCLDLGLRLRGSSLDALMRKLYDNAQQGIQVHERTIYELCQELTGDSWAEQINHLINTTEELPLD
;
A
#
# COMPACT_ATOMS: atom_id res chain seq x y z
N GLU A 1 -8.32 19.01 1.40
CA GLU A 1 -9.21 19.46 0.30
C GLU A 1 -9.50 18.29 -0.65
N PHE A 2 -10.71 18.25 -1.24
CA PHE A 2 -11.09 17.23 -2.22
C PHE A 2 -11.71 17.90 -3.45
N VAL A 3 -11.10 17.67 -4.62
CA VAL A 3 -11.55 18.23 -5.90
C VAL A 3 -11.96 17.09 -6.82
N VAL A 4 -13.17 17.16 -7.37
CA VAL A 4 -13.67 16.16 -8.32
C VAL A 4 -14.01 16.82 -9.65
N SER A 5 -13.49 16.26 -10.73
CA SER A 5 -13.81 16.66 -12.10
C SER A 5 -14.53 15.52 -12.84
N GLY A 6 -15.24 15.85 -13.90
CA GLY A 6 -16.03 14.90 -14.66
C GLY A 6 -17.49 14.86 -14.21
N LYS A 7 -18.32 14.12 -14.97
CA LYS A 7 -19.76 14.00 -14.67
C LYS A 7 -19.99 12.97 -13.57
N HIS A 8 -20.54 13.38 -12.43
CA HIS A 8 -20.85 12.54 -11.29
C HIS A 8 -22.11 13.03 -10.56
N ALA A 9 -22.63 12.20 -9.65
CA ALA A 9 -23.76 12.51 -8.76
C ALA A 9 -23.46 11.99 -7.34
N MET A 10 -22.24 12.22 -6.86
CA MET A 10 -21.77 11.69 -5.58
C MET A 10 -22.42 12.39 -4.38
N ASN A 11 -22.51 11.66 -3.27
CA ASN A 11 -22.81 12.21 -1.95
C ASN A 11 -21.52 12.79 -1.34
N ALA A 12 -21.31 14.09 -1.53
CA ALA A 12 -20.09 14.77 -1.08
C ALA A 12 -19.93 14.75 0.45
N ALA A 13 -21.04 14.85 1.21
CA ALA A 13 -20.99 14.83 2.67
C ALA A 13 -20.52 13.46 3.20
N ARG A 14 -21.04 12.36 2.61
CA ARG A 14 -20.60 11.01 2.96
C ARG A 14 -19.11 10.81 2.64
N MET A 15 -18.68 11.21 1.46
CA MET A 15 -17.29 11.09 1.06
C MET A 15 -16.36 11.87 2.00
N GLN A 16 -16.70 13.12 2.31
CA GLN A 16 -15.93 13.94 3.25
C GLN A 16 -15.77 13.23 4.59
N GLN A 17 -16.87 12.74 5.17
CA GLN A 17 -16.86 12.07 6.47
C GLN A 17 -15.95 10.85 6.49
N ASP A 18 -16.02 10.01 5.45
CA ASP A 18 -15.22 8.78 5.39
C ASP A 18 -13.74 9.07 5.14
N ILE A 19 -13.41 10.01 4.25
CA ILE A 19 -12.02 10.42 3.99
C ILE A 19 -11.40 11.09 5.22
N GLU A 20 -12.14 11.90 5.97
CA GLU A 20 -11.64 12.50 7.23
C GLU A 20 -11.24 11.41 8.24
N LYS A 21 -12.04 10.36 8.40
CA LYS A 21 -11.73 9.23 9.30
C LYS A 21 -10.47 8.48 8.86
N ILE A 22 -10.34 8.19 7.56
CA ILE A 22 -9.18 7.53 6.97
C ILE A 22 -7.91 8.35 7.22
N CYS A 23 -7.93 9.64 6.86
CA CYS A 23 -6.80 10.54 7.04
C CYS A 23 -6.39 10.68 8.52
N ALA A 24 -7.36 10.87 9.41
CA ALA A 24 -7.12 10.98 10.85
C ALA A 24 -6.48 9.72 11.42
N THR A 25 -6.93 8.53 10.97
CA THR A 25 -6.39 7.24 11.40
C THR A 25 -4.93 7.07 10.98
N GLN A 26 -4.58 7.45 9.75
CA GLN A 26 -3.20 7.38 9.27
C GLN A 26 -2.30 8.37 10.00
N ILE A 27 -2.75 9.61 10.20
CA ILE A 27 -1.99 10.61 10.98
C ILE A 27 -1.74 10.10 12.41
N ALA A 28 -2.76 9.53 13.06
CA ALA A 28 -2.64 8.98 14.41
C ALA A 28 -1.66 7.80 14.47
N MET A 29 -1.58 6.97 13.44
CA MET A 29 -0.65 5.85 13.35
C MET A 29 0.82 6.31 13.36
N PHE A 30 1.15 7.38 12.62
CA PHE A 30 2.50 7.94 12.54
C PHE A 30 2.80 9.00 13.59
N GLY A 31 1.77 9.56 14.24
CA GLY A 31 1.88 10.64 15.24
C GLY A 31 1.90 12.05 14.64
N SER A 32 2.28 12.21 13.38
CA SER A 32 2.25 13.47 12.64
C SER A 32 2.18 13.26 11.14
N ALA A 33 1.73 14.29 10.41
CA ALA A 33 1.76 14.31 8.94
C ALA A 33 3.03 15.01 8.44
N PRO A 34 3.66 14.54 7.33
CA PRO A 34 4.82 15.20 6.73
C PRO A 34 4.45 16.41 5.86
N PHE A 35 3.24 16.93 5.99
CA PHE A 35 2.70 18.06 5.23
C PHE A 35 1.76 18.92 6.10
N ALA A 36 1.54 20.18 5.69
CA ALA A 36 0.61 21.08 6.37
C ALA A 36 -0.84 21.00 5.84
N ASN A 37 -1.00 20.63 4.58
CA ASN A 37 -2.29 20.43 3.90
C ASN A 37 -2.16 19.33 2.87
N TYR A 38 -3.31 18.75 2.48
CA TYR A 38 -3.36 17.71 1.46
C TYR A 38 -4.55 17.90 0.51
N THR A 39 -4.33 17.65 -0.79
CA THR A 39 -5.38 17.77 -1.81
C THR A 39 -5.53 16.47 -2.57
N PHE A 40 -6.74 15.90 -2.55
CA PHE A 40 -7.15 14.84 -3.46
C PHE A 40 -7.72 15.45 -4.74
N MET A 41 -7.17 15.10 -5.89
CA MET A 41 -7.66 15.52 -7.21
C MET A 41 -8.18 14.30 -7.94
N THR A 42 -9.49 14.17 -8.09
CA THR A 42 -10.14 12.98 -8.64
C THR A 42 -10.80 13.29 -9.97
N MET A 43 -10.52 12.47 -10.99
CA MET A 43 -11.24 12.47 -12.26
C MET A 43 -12.24 11.31 -12.28
N ALA A 44 -13.55 11.63 -12.33
CA ALA A 44 -14.62 10.67 -12.46
C ALA A 44 -14.82 10.27 -13.94
N THR A 45 -14.61 9.00 -14.25
CA THR A 45 -14.64 8.44 -15.62
C THR A 45 -15.70 7.37 -15.82
N GLY A 46 -15.68 6.68 -16.94
CA GLY A 46 -16.51 5.51 -17.21
C GLY A 46 -15.97 4.24 -16.56
N ASN A 47 -14.68 3.95 -16.72
CA ASN A 47 -14.07 2.66 -16.33
C ASN A 47 -12.57 2.71 -16.02
N SER A 48 -11.94 3.89 -15.97
CA SER A 48 -10.53 4.00 -15.64
C SER A 48 -10.32 4.01 -14.12
N TYR A 49 -9.19 3.46 -13.65
CA TYR A 49 -8.86 3.35 -12.23
C TYR A 49 -7.36 3.49 -12.02
N GLY A 50 -6.94 4.26 -11.04
CA GLY A 50 -5.56 4.43 -10.63
C GLY A 50 -5.33 5.70 -9.82
N GLY A 51 -4.14 5.80 -9.26
CA GLY A 51 -3.67 6.97 -8.51
C GLY A 51 -2.23 7.28 -8.83
N LEU A 52 -1.80 8.47 -8.47
CA LEU A 52 -0.41 8.90 -8.51
C LEU A 52 -0.17 9.85 -7.34
N GLU A 53 0.65 9.35 -6.45
CA GLU A 53 1.00 9.99 -5.20
C GLU A 53 1.97 11.17 -5.36
N HIS A 54 1.79 12.19 -4.53
CA HIS A 54 2.67 13.34 -4.39
C HIS A 54 2.91 13.64 -2.90
N PRO A 55 3.91 14.48 -2.52
CA PRO A 55 4.21 14.74 -1.13
C PRO A 55 3.03 15.27 -0.28
N ASN A 56 2.12 16.03 -0.89
CA ASN A 56 0.98 16.64 -0.22
C ASN A 56 -0.29 16.69 -1.08
N SER A 57 -0.38 15.82 -2.07
CA SER A 57 -1.55 15.68 -2.93
C SER A 57 -1.54 14.33 -3.65
N THR A 58 -2.66 13.97 -4.27
CA THR A 58 -2.72 12.84 -5.19
C THR A 58 -3.62 13.15 -6.37
N SER A 59 -3.27 12.58 -7.53
CA SER A 59 -4.13 12.53 -8.70
C SER A 59 -4.78 11.16 -8.79
N LEU A 60 -6.11 11.12 -8.73
CA LEU A 60 -6.91 9.91 -8.77
C LEU A 60 -7.75 9.85 -10.05
N ILE A 61 -7.92 8.66 -10.59
CA ILE A 61 -8.88 8.40 -11.64
C ILE A 61 -9.72 7.18 -11.24
N THR A 62 -11.05 7.32 -11.28
CA THR A 62 -11.97 6.27 -10.85
C THR A 62 -13.23 6.22 -11.70
N PRO A 63 -13.87 5.06 -11.85
CA PRO A 63 -15.24 5.01 -12.35
C PRO A 63 -16.14 5.87 -11.49
N ARG A 64 -17.03 6.62 -12.15
CA ARG A 64 -18.02 7.47 -11.43
C ARG A 64 -18.96 6.67 -10.51
N ASP A 65 -19.15 5.39 -10.85
CA ASP A 65 -20.01 4.48 -10.08
C ASP A 65 -19.35 3.99 -8.79
N ASP A 66 -18.05 4.21 -8.62
CA ASP A 66 -17.31 3.94 -7.39
C ASP A 66 -17.42 5.10 -6.38
N LEU A 67 -17.89 6.26 -6.80
CA LEU A 67 -18.16 7.37 -5.89
C LEU A 67 -19.43 7.11 -5.07
N PRO A 68 -19.51 7.59 -3.80
CA PRO A 68 -20.65 7.30 -2.93
C PRO A 68 -21.95 7.87 -3.51
N LYS A 69 -22.99 7.06 -3.59
CA LYS A 69 -24.31 7.45 -4.11
C LYS A 69 -25.14 8.18 -3.05
N ALA A 70 -26.20 8.85 -3.45
CA ALA A 70 -27.11 9.54 -2.52
C ALA A 70 -27.71 8.60 -1.47
N ASN A 71 -27.92 7.34 -1.84
CA ASN A 71 -28.45 6.27 -0.99
C ASN A 71 -27.37 5.24 -0.61
N GLU A 72 -26.11 5.66 -0.53
CA GLU A 72 -25.01 4.79 -0.09
C GLU A 72 -25.33 4.21 1.30
N PRO A 73 -25.28 2.87 1.46
CA PRO A 73 -25.57 2.25 2.76
C PRO A 73 -24.52 2.62 3.81
N GLU A 74 -24.82 2.35 5.09
CA GLU A 74 -23.88 2.60 6.20
C GLU A 74 -22.58 1.83 5.96
N GLU A 75 -22.65 0.53 5.69
CA GLU A 75 -21.54 -0.25 5.17
C GLU A 75 -21.36 0.09 3.68
N PRO A 76 -20.20 0.63 3.25
CA PRO A 76 -19.98 1.03 1.87
C PRO A 76 -20.17 -0.10 0.86
N SER A 77 -20.73 0.20 -0.31
CA SER A 77 -20.77 -0.73 -1.44
C SER A 77 -19.35 -1.14 -1.86
N LYS A 78 -19.19 -2.30 -2.51
CA LYS A 78 -17.88 -2.79 -2.95
C LYS A 78 -17.16 -1.82 -3.88
N GLU A 79 -17.91 -1.14 -4.73
CA GLU A 79 -17.42 -0.10 -5.62
C GLU A 79 -16.88 1.08 -4.82
N TYR A 80 -17.61 1.54 -3.82
CA TYR A 80 -17.17 2.63 -2.97
C TYR A 80 -16.01 2.22 -2.04
N GLN A 81 -15.99 0.99 -1.50
CA GLN A 81 -14.84 0.46 -0.76
C GLN A 81 -13.56 0.50 -1.61
N ARG A 82 -13.65 0.13 -2.90
CA ARG A 82 -12.51 0.21 -3.84
C ARG A 82 -11.98 1.63 -3.98
N PHE A 83 -12.85 2.63 -4.08
CA PHE A 83 -12.43 4.03 -4.15
C PHE A 83 -11.83 4.52 -2.83
N LEU A 84 -12.40 4.15 -1.69
CA LEU A 84 -11.86 4.48 -0.37
C LEU A 84 -10.48 3.83 -0.14
N GLY A 85 -10.30 2.59 -0.58
CA GLY A 85 -9.00 1.91 -0.59
C GLY A 85 -7.96 2.68 -1.41
N LEU A 86 -8.32 3.13 -2.62
CA LEU A 86 -7.45 3.97 -3.45
C LEU A 86 -7.07 5.27 -2.73
N CYS A 87 -8.03 5.98 -2.14
CA CYS A 87 -7.75 7.20 -1.39
C CYS A 87 -6.82 6.93 -0.19
N SER A 88 -7.04 5.81 0.52
CA SER A 88 -6.21 5.38 1.64
C SER A 88 -4.77 5.06 1.20
N HIS A 89 -4.61 4.34 0.08
CA HIS A 89 -3.34 3.97 -0.52
C HIS A 89 -2.50 5.20 -0.88
N GLU A 90 -3.08 6.10 -1.67
CA GLU A 90 -2.38 7.28 -2.16
C GLU A 90 -2.06 8.30 -1.04
N TYR A 91 -2.91 8.36 -0.01
CA TYR A 91 -2.63 9.21 1.15
C TYR A 91 -1.49 8.65 2.01
N PHE A 92 -1.41 7.31 2.15
CA PHE A 92 -0.35 6.61 2.87
C PHE A 92 1.02 6.86 2.25
N HIS A 93 1.08 7.01 0.94
CA HIS A 93 2.29 7.34 0.21
C HIS A 93 2.94 8.67 0.59
N SER A 94 2.22 9.57 1.27
CA SER A 94 2.82 10.79 1.82
C SER A 94 3.94 10.48 2.82
N TRP A 95 3.78 9.41 3.60
CA TRP A 95 4.83 8.88 4.47
C TRP A 95 5.70 7.88 3.72
N LEU A 96 5.11 6.81 3.20
CA LEU A 96 5.83 5.70 2.57
C LEU A 96 5.84 5.90 1.07
N VAL A 97 6.88 6.34 0.59
CA VAL A 97 7.64 6.68 -0.60
C VAL A 97 7.91 8.19 -0.76
N LYS A 98 7.05 9.11 -0.30
CA LYS A 98 7.36 10.54 -0.49
C LYS A 98 8.27 11.11 0.60
N PHE A 99 8.15 10.63 1.83
CA PHE A 99 9.01 11.04 2.95
C PHE A 99 10.03 9.96 3.32
N ILE A 100 9.58 8.74 3.57
CA ILE A 100 10.40 7.54 3.74
C ILE A 100 10.65 6.99 2.33
N ARG A 101 11.89 6.93 1.86
CA ARG A 101 12.26 6.59 0.47
C ARG A 101 13.26 5.43 0.41
N PRO A 102 13.32 4.71 -0.71
CA PRO A 102 14.54 3.95 -1.01
C PRO A 102 15.72 4.91 -1.04
N ASP A 103 16.86 4.51 -0.50
CA ASP A 103 18.10 5.30 -0.57
C ASP A 103 18.51 5.62 -2.01
N SER A 104 18.28 4.67 -2.94
CA SER A 104 18.50 4.84 -4.37
C SER A 104 17.60 5.93 -5.02
N PHE A 105 16.49 6.32 -4.36
CA PHE A 105 15.56 7.34 -4.86
C PHE A 105 15.75 8.72 -4.23
N VAL A 106 16.73 8.89 -3.34
CA VAL A 106 17.01 10.20 -2.73
C VAL A 106 17.46 11.22 -3.78
N ASN A 107 18.33 10.78 -4.69
CA ASN A 107 18.90 11.60 -5.77
C ASN A 107 18.58 10.96 -7.13
N TYR A 108 17.30 10.81 -7.47
CA TYR A 108 16.91 10.22 -8.75
C TYR A 108 17.08 11.18 -9.92
N ASP A 109 17.42 10.62 -11.09
CA ASP A 109 17.52 11.35 -12.36
C ASP A 109 16.28 11.08 -13.21
N LEU A 110 15.48 12.10 -13.49
CA LEU A 110 14.27 11.99 -14.31
C LEU A 110 14.51 11.58 -15.78
N ASN A 111 15.77 11.54 -16.23
CA ASN A 111 16.13 11.09 -17.58
C ASN A 111 16.44 9.58 -17.64
N ARG A 112 16.33 8.87 -16.54
CA ARG A 112 16.59 7.42 -16.44
C ARG A 112 15.54 6.73 -15.59
N GLU A 113 15.37 5.43 -15.81
CA GLU A 113 14.61 4.57 -14.92
C GLU A 113 15.30 4.46 -13.55
N GLY A 114 14.54 4.58 -12.48
CA GLY A 114 14.99 4.31 -11.12
C GLY A 114 14.71 2.85 -10.76
N TYR A 115 15.76 2.05 -10.55
CA TYR A 115 15.64 0.65 -10.16
C TYR A 115 15.82 0.49 -8.66
N THR A 116 14.97 -0.33 -8.05
CA THR A 116 15.08 -0.73 -6.65
C THR A 116 14.44 -2.11 -6.44
N SER A 117 15.03 -2.94 -5.59
CA SER A 117 14.45 -4.20 -5.14
C SER A 117 13.40 -4.03 -4.03
N LEU A 118 13.06 -2.80 -3.66
CA LEU A 118 12.32 -2.47 -2.43
C LEU A 118 10.84 -2.07 -2.65
N LEU A 119 10.30 -2.10 -3.89
CA LEU A 119 8.90 -1.72 -4.12
C LEU A 119 7.91 -2.58 -3.33
N TRP A 120 8.27 -3.81 -2.97
CA TRP A 120 7.47 -4.66 -2.08
C TRP A 120 7.25 -4.03 -0.69
N ILE A 121 8.15 -3.14 -0.23
CA ILE A 121 7.96 -2.33 0.98
C ILE A 121 7.02 -1.17 0.64
N PHE A 122 7.39 -0.36 -0.36
CA PHE A 122 6.73 0.92 -0.63
C PHE A 122 5.31 0.76 -1.17
N GLU A 123 5.07 -0.27 -1.97
CA GLU A 123 3.75 -0.58 -2.51
C GLU A 123 3.05 -1.69 -1.72
N GLY A 124 3.81 -2.71 -1.32
CA GLY A 124 3.25 -3.85 -0.61
C GLY A 124 2.75 -3.48 0.79
N PHE A 125 3.53 -2.72 1.58
CA PHE A 125 3.06 -2.25 2.88
C PHE A 125 1.91 -1.26 2.73
N THR A 126 1.98 -0.37 1.73
CA THR A 126 0.86 0.53 1.44
C THR A 126 -0.41 -0.24 1.11
N SER A 127 -0.31 -1.30 0.27
CA SER A 127 -1.43 -2.19 -0.05
C SER A 127 -1.91 -3.07 1.12
N TYR A 128 -1.11 -3.27 2.14
CA TYR A 128 -1.54 -3.89 3.39
C TYR A 128 -2.32 -2.91 4.27
N TYR A 129 -1.81 -1.69 4.37
CA TYR A 129 -2.41 -0.68 5.21
C TYR A 129 -3.65 -0.03 4.59
N ASP A 130 -3.76 0.09 3.27
CA ASP A 130 -4.89 0.77 2.63
C ASP A 130 -6.23 0.17 3.08
N ASP A 131 -6.40 -1.15 2.99
CA ASP A 131 -7.59 -1.88 3.45
C ASP A 131 -7.67 -1.95 5.00
N LEU A 132 -6.56 -2.16 5.70
CA LEU A 132 -6.53 -2.22 7.16
C LEU A 132 -6.94 -0.88 7.81
N ILE A 133 -6.59 0.23 7.20
CA ILE A 133 -7.00 1.57 7.65
C ILE A 133 -8.51 1.77 7.48
N LEU A 134 -9.14 1.22 6.44
CA LEU A 134 -10.61 1.27 6.31
C LEU A 134 -11.29 0.63 7.51
N LEU A 135 -10.79 -0.53 7.97
CA LEU A 135 -11.28 -1.18 9.19
C LEU A 135 -10.99 -0.34 10.44
N ARG A 136 -9.75 0.12 10.63
CA ARG A 136 -9.32 0.86 11.82
C ARG A 136 -10.02 2.21 11.97
N SER A 137 -10.37 2.85 10.87
CA SER A 137 -11.13 4.10 10.84
C SER A 137 -12.64 3.90 11.08
N GLY A 138 -13.10 2.64 11.09
CA GLY A 138 -14.51 2.31 11.22
C GLY A 138 -15.34 2.68 9.99
N VAL A 139 -14.71 2.82 8.83
CA VAL A 139 -15.40 3.06 7.55
C VAL A 139 -15.96 1.76 7.00
N VAL A 140 -15.24 0.65 7.16
CA VAL A 140 -15.75 -0.69 6.86
C VAL A 140 -15.77 -1.55 8.13
N ASN A 141 -16.64 -2.55 8.17
CA ASN A 141 -16.72 -3.50 9.25
C ASN A 141 -15.69 -4.65 9.09
N GLN A 142 -15.58 -5.50 10.10
CA GLN A 142 -14.64 -6.62 10.11
C GLN A 142 -14.92 -7.65 9.00
N GLU A 143 -16.18 -7.90 8.66
CA GLU A 143 -16.56 -8.86 7.61
C GLU A 143 -16.08 -8.37 6.24
N SER A 144 -16.29 -7.09 5.95
CA SER A 144 -15.79 -6.45 4.71
C SER A 144 -14.27 -6.50 4.63
N TYR A 145 -13.55 -6.19 5.71
CA TYR A 145 -12.10 -6.28 5.72
C TYR A 145 -11.59 -7.71 5.49
N ILE A 146 -12.21 -8.71 6.13
CA ILE A 146 -11.84 -10.12 5.90
C ILE A 146 -12.09 -10.51 4.44
N ALA A 147 -13.16 -10.01 3.82
CA ALA A 147 -13.43 -10.25 2.40
C ALA A 147 -12.37 -9.62 1.48
N LEU A 148 -11.90 -8.39 1.79
CA LEU A 148 -10.81 -7.72 1.09
C LEU A 148 -9.51 -8.50 1.23
N LEU A 149 -9.13 -8.88 2.45
CA LEU A 149 -7.92 -9.69 2.71
C LEU A 149 -7.98 -11.05 2.00
N LYS A 150 -9.14 -11.73 2.06
CA LYS A 150 -9.35 -12.97 1.33
C LYS A 150 -9.13 -12.79 -0.18
N ALA A 151 -9.61 -11.69 -0.76
CA ALA A 151 -9.40 -11.42 -2.18
C ALA A 151 -7.92 -11.23 -2.53
N GLN A 152 -7.11 -10.64 -1.63
CA GLN A 152 -5.66 -10.54 -1.81
C GLN A 152 -5.00 -11.93 -1.78
N ILE A 153 -5.38 -12.80 -0.84
CA ILE A 153 -4.88 -14.18 -0.74
C ILE A 153 -5.29 -14.99 -1.97
N ASP A 154 -6.56 -14.95 -2.37
CA ASP A 154 -7.06 -15.67 -3.55
C ASP A 154 -6.30 -15.26 -4.82
N ARG A 155 -6.05 -13.95 -5.00
CA ARG A 155 -5.28 -13.42 -6.13
C ARG A 155 -3.84 -13.95 -6.15
N TYR A 156 -3.18 -13.99 -5.00
CA TYR A 156 -1.83 -14.55 -4.86
C TYR A 156 -1.82 -16.03 -5.21
N LEU A 157 -2.73 -16.83 -4.65
CA LEU A 157 -2.79 -18.27 -4.88
C LEU A 157 -3.13 -18.63 -6.34
N GLN A 158 -3.93 -17.78 -7.02
CA GLN A 158 -4.28 -17.97 -8.44
C GLN A 158 -3.18 -17.54 -9.41
N ASN A 159 -2.16 -16.80 -8.96
CA ASN A 159 -1.07 -16.35 -9.82
C ASN A 159 0.04 -17.43 -9.94
N PRO A 160 0.20 -18.12 -11.08
CA PRO A 160 1.26 -19.11 -11.25
C PRO A 160 2.66 -18.48 -11.27
N GLY A 161 2.79 -17.22 -11.65
CA GLY A 161 4.06 -16.47 -11.65
C GLY A 161 4.72 -16.35 -10.28
N ARG A 162 3.95 -16.55 -9.18
CA ARG A 162 4.51 -16.56 -7.81
C ARG A 162 5.57 -17.62 -7.58
N ALA A 163 5.51 -18.75 -8.34
CA ALA A 163 6.50 -19.82 -8.29
C ALA A 163 7.71 -19.59 -9.22
N ILE A 164 7.69 -18.52 -10.02
CA ILE A 164 8.71 -18.20 -11.02
C ILE A 164 9.56 -17.00 -10.63
N GLN A 165 8.94 -15.94 -10.08
CA GLN A 165 9.58 -14.69 -9.76
C GLN A 165 9.46 -14.39 -8.27
N THR A 166 10.58 -13.98 -7.64
CA THR A 166 10.57 -13.47 -6.26
C THR A 166 9.96 -12.07 -6.21
N VAL A 167 9.52 -11.63 -5.01
CA VAL A 167 8.96 -10.28 -4.88
C VAL A 167 10.03 -9.19 -4.98
N ALA A 168 11.28 -9.49 -4.62
CA ALA A 168 12.41 -8.58 -4.80
C ALA A 168 12.73 -8.39 -6.29
N GLU A 169 12.77 -9.48 -7.08
CA GLU A 169 12.91 -9.41 -8.54
C GLU A 169 11.75 -8.65 -9.20
N SER A 170 10.51 -8.91 -8.77
CA SER A 170 9.33 -8.18 -9.24
C SER A 170 9.45 -6.68 -9.01
N SER A 171 9.96 -6.29 -7.84
CA SER A 171 10.25 -4.88 -7.52
C SER A 171 11.30 -4.28 -8.46
N PHE A 172 12.41 -4.99 -8.67
CA PHE A 172 13.50 -4.51 -9.52
C PHE A 172 13.09 -4.44 -11.01
N ASP A 173 12.36 -5.42 -11.48
CA ASP A 173 11.94 -5.54 -12.89
C ASP A 173 10.67 -4.70 -13.22
N ALA A 174 10.16 -3.87 -12.30
CA ALA A 174 8.90 -3.16 -12.44
C ALA A 174 8.77 -2.41 -13.79
N TRP A 175 9.81 -1.67 -14.19
CA TRP A 175 9.83 -0.88 -15.43
C TRP A 175 9.66 -1.73 -16.70
N VAL A 176 10.22 -2.92 -16.71
CA VAL A 176 10.33 -3.75 -17.93
C VAL A 176 9.34 -4.91 -17.95
N LYS A 177 8.77 -5.28 -16.80
CA LYS A 177 7.80 -6.39 -16.69
C LYS A 177 6.42 -5.93 -16.21
N PHE A 178 6.33 -5.27 -15.06
CA PHE A 178 5.05 -4.91 -14.45
C PHE A 178 4.30 -3.83 -15.25
N TYR A 179 5.01 -2.79 -15.73
CA TYR A 179 4.43 -1.73 -16.54
C TYR A 179 4.48 -1.97 -18.05
N ARG A 180 5.04 -3.10 -18.50
CA ARG A 180 5.09 -3.53 -19.90
C ARG A 180 4.65 -4.98 -20.02
N GLN A 181 3.40 -5.24 -19.63
CA GLN A 181 2.84 -6.58 -19.65
C GLN A 181 2.62 -7.09 -21.08
N ASP A 182 2.85 -8.39 -21.26
CA ASP A 182 2.55 -9.17 -22.43
C ASP A 182 1.60 -10.34 -22.08
N GLU A 183 1.29 -11.19 -23.05
CA GLU A 183 0.37 -12.33 -22.87
C GLU A 183 0.87 -13.34 -21.83
N ASN A 184 2.16 -13.40 -21.56
CA ASN A 184 2.78 -14.34 -20.61
C ASN A 184 2.98 -13.75 -19.22
N SER A 185 2.80 -12.46 -19.02
CA SER A 185 3.13 -11.76 -17.78
C SER A 185 2.46 -12.37 -16.53
N ASN A 186 1.20 -12.81 -16.66
CA ASN A 186 0.46 -13.47 -15.57
C ASN A 186 1.03 -14.84 -15.18
N HIS A 187 1.81 -15.48 -16.06
CA HIS A 187 2.42 -16.79 -15.82
C HIS A 187 3.88 -16.69 -15.39
N ALA A 188 4.55 -15.58 -15.68
CA ALA A 188 5.97 -15.41 -15.47
C ALA A 188 6.34 -14.43 -14.34
N GLY A 189 5.39 -13.61 -13.89
CA GLY A 189 5.63 -12.56 -12.90
C GLY A 189 4.70 -12.62 -11.70
N THR A 190 5.18 -12.06 -10.58
CA THR A 190 4.37 -11.81 -9.39
C THR A 190 4.20 -10.31 -9.20
N SER A 191 3.15 -9.89 -8.47
CA SER A 191 2.91 -8.49 -8.15
C SER A 191 3.57 -8.13 -6.83
N TYR A 192 4.46 -7.15 -6.83
CA TYR A 192 5.04 -6.60 -5.60
C TYR A 192 4.01 -5.83 -4.76
N TYR A 193 2.89 -5.39 -5.33
CA TYR A 193 1.72 -4.93 -4.58
C TYR A 193 1.06 -6.07 -3.81
N ASN A 194 0.59 -7.10 -4.51
CA ASN A 194 -0.19 -8.18 -3.93
C ASN A 194 0.66 -9.11 -3.05
N LYS A 195 1.78 -9.67 -3.57
CA LYS A 195 2.69 -10.49 -2.75
C LYS A 195 3.33 -9.65 -1.65
N GLY A 196 3.67 -8.38 -1.91
CA GLY A 196 4.20 -7.46 -0.89
C GLY A 196 3.21 -7.16 0.23
N CYS A 197 1.92 -7.01 -0.06
CA CYS A 197 0.84 -6.91 0.93
C CYS A 197 0.81 -8.13 1.86
N LEU A 198 0.91 -9.34 1.30
CA LEU A 198 0.91 -10.57 2.10
C LEU A 198 2.24 -10.78 2.85
N VAL A 199 3.37 -10.32 2.34
CA VAL A 199 4.63 -10.23 3.09
C VAL A 199 4.46 -9.31 4.29
N ALA A 200 3.84 -8.14 4.12
CA ALA A 200 3.54 -7.22 5.23
C ALA A 200 2.64 -7.87 6.29
N LEU A 201 1.61 -8.63 5.88
CA LEU A 201 0.77 -9.42 6.77
C LEU A 201 1.60 -10.43 7.57
N CYS A 202 2.46 -11.22 6.92
CA CYS A 202 3.33 -12.20 7.58
C CYS A 202 4.28 -11.53 8.58
N LEU A 203 4.85 -10.37 8.22
CA LEU A 203 5.70 -9.59 9.11
C LEU A 203 4.92 -9.03 10.30
N ASP A 204 3.73 -8.47 10.11
CA ASP A 204 2.91 -7.94 11.21
C ASP A 204 2.52 -9.03 12.20
N LEU A 205 2.06 -10.19 11.71
CA LEU A 205 1.73 -11.33 12.55
C LEU A 205 2.96 -11.86 13.31
N GLY A 206 4.08 -12.01 12.62
CA GLY A 206 5.34 -12.45 13.23
C GLY A 206 5.87 -11.48 14.29
N LEU A 207 5.76 -10.17 14.07
CA LEU A 207 6.11 -9.13 15.05
C LEU A 207 5.16 -9.16 16.25
N ARG A 208 3.84 -9.34 16.03
CA ARG A 208 2.84 -9.44 17.12
C ARG A 208 3.07 -10.63 18.02
N LEU A 209 3.45 -11.78 17.47
CA LEU A 209 3.83 -12.96 18.25
C LEU A 209 5.06 -12.71 19.16
N ARG A 210 5.86 -11.68 18.86
CA ARG A 210 7.05 -11.27 19.61
C ARG A 210 6.85 -9.96 20.41
N GLY A 211 5.60 -9.55 20.61
CA GLY A 211 5.25 -8.38 21.42
C GLY A 211 5.46 -7.03 20.74
N SER A 212 5.62 -6.99 19.40
CA SER A 212 5.76 -5.77 18.62
C SER A 212 4.68 -5.69 17.53
N SER A 213 4.85 -4.90 16.47
CA SER A 213 3.90 -4.78 15.36
C SER A 213 4.55 -4.10 14.15
N LEU A 214 3.93 -4.26 12.98
CA LEU A 214 4.33 -3.51 11.79
C LEU A 214 4.13 -1.99 11.97
N ASP A 215 3.14 -1.56 12.76
CA ASP A 215 2.97 -0.14 13.13
C ASP A 215 4.20 0.41 13.86
N ALA A 216 4.80 -0.36 14.77
CA ALA A 216 6.02 0.04 15.46
C ALA A 216 7.19 0.18 14.48
N LEU A 217 7.31 -0.74 13.53
CA LEU A 217 8.30 -0.67 12.47
C LEU A 217 8.10 0.56 11.57
N MET A 218 6.85 0.85 11.18
CA MET A 218 6.52 2.02 10.37
C MET A 218 6.87 3.34 11.07
N ARG A 219 6.61 3.44 12.37
CA ARG A 219 7.03 4.61 13.18
C ARG A 219 8.54 4.76 13.24
N LYS A 220 9.28 3.66 13.41
CA LYS A 220 10.75 3.67 13.36
C LYS A 220 11.28 4.14 12.02
N LEU A 221 10.70 3.67 10.91
CA LEU A 221 11.04 4.15 9.56
C LEU A 221 10.80 5.66 9.43
N TYR A 222 9.69 6.16 9.98
CA TYR A 222 9.37 7.58 9.93
C TYR A 222 10.33 8.41 10.79
N ASP A 223 10.64 7.97 12.01
CA ASP A 223 11.61 8.60 12.90
C ASP A 223 13.01 8.65 12.26
N ASN A 224 13.43 7.57 11.61
CA ASN A 224 14.69 7.50 10.86
C ASN A 224 14.70 8.50 9.68
N ALA A 225 13.62 8.56 8.92
CA ALA A 225 13.52 9.48 7.78
C ALA A 225 13.52 10.96 8.23
N GLN A 226 12.96 11.28 9.39
CA GLN A 226 13.06 12.62 9.99
C GLN A 226 14.51 13.01 10.34
N GLN A 227 15.37 12.02 10.57
CA GLN A 227 16.81 12.18 10.80
C GLN A 227 17.64 12.09 9.51
N GLY A 228 16.99 11.97 8.35
CA GLY A 228 17.64 11.85 7.05
C GLY A 228 18.11 10.42 6.70
N ILE A 229 17.75 9.42 7.51
CA ILE A 229 18.09 8.01 7.27
C ILE A 229 16.98 7.38 6.42
N GLN A 230 17.35 6.92 5.23
CA GLN A 230 16.44 6.34 4.27
C GLN A 230 16.54 4.79 4.23
N VAL A 231 15.63 4.16 3.46
CA VAL A 231 15.50 2.70 3.44
C VAL A 231 16.47 2.06 2.47
N HIS A 232 17.30 1.18 2.97
CA HIS A 232 18.17 0.29 2.18
C HIS A 232 17.77 -1.18 2.35
N GLU A 233 18.38 -2.08 1.60
CA GLU A 233 17.98 -3.50 1.52
C GLU A 233 17.96 -4.22 2.88
N ARG A 234 18.77 -3.78 3.85
CA ARG A 234 18.82 -4.40 5.19
C ARG A 234 17.93 -3.73 6.23
N THR A 235 17.35 -2.59 5.94
CA THR A 235 16.63 -1.77 6.93
C THR A 235 15.52 -2.55 7.64
N ILE A 236 14.70 -3.34 6.91
CA ILE A 236 13.61 -4.11 7.52
C ILE A 236 14.15 -5.20 8.45
N TYR A 237 15.25 -5.87 8.07
CA TYR A 237 15.91 -6.88 8.91
C TYR A 237 16.39 -6.27 10.23
N GLU A 238 17.07 -5.13 10.15
CA GLU A 238 17.65 -4.43 11.28
C GLU A 238 16.59 -3.91 12.24
N LEU A 239 15.52 -3.31 11.70
CA LEU A 239 14.42 -2.81 12.52
C LEU A 239 13.59 -3.92 13.16
N CYS A 240 13.33 -5.03 12.47
CA CYS A 240 12.67 -6.19 13.07
C CYS A 240 13.50 -6.76 14.23
N GLN A 241 14.83 -6.86 14.05
CA GLN A 241 15.73 -7.30 15.11
C GLN A 241 15.77 -6.31 16.29
N GLU A 242 15.83 -5.02 16.03
CA GLU A 242 15.77 -3.98 17.08
C GLU A 242 14.47 -4.06 17.89
N LEU A 243 13.34 -4.28 17.24
CA LEU A 243 12.02 -4.31 17.87
C LEU A 243 11.75 -5.58 18.67
N THR A 244 12.41 -6.69 18.38
CA THR A 244 12.08 -7.99 18.97
C THR A 244 13.26 -8.63 19.70
N GLY A 245 14.50 -8.22 19.42
CA GLY A 245 15.72 -8.88 19.88
C GLY A 245 16.09 -10.13 19.08
N ASP A 246 15.22 -10.63 18.19
CA ASP A 246 15.41 -11.85 17.42
C ASP A 246 16.01 -11.55 16.02
N SER A 247 16.76 -12.50 15.47
CA SER A 247 17.17 -12.43 14.06
C SER A 247 15.98 -12.73 13.13
N TRP A 248 15.79 -11.88 12.14
CA TRP A 248 14.76 -12.02 11.10
C TRP A 248 15.33 -12.36 9.73
N ALA A 249 16.65 -12.53 9.64
CA ALA A 249 17.33 -12.67 8.36
C ALA A 249 16.80 -13.83 7.51
N GLU A 250 16.64 -15.01 8.09
CA GLU A 250 16.14 -16.19 7.40
C GLU A 250 14.68 -16.02 6.98
N GLN A 251 13.82 -15.55 7.89
CA GLN A 251 12.40 -15.36 7.64
C GLN A 251 12.14 -14.33 6.54
N ILE A 252 12.76 -13.15 6.62
CA ILE A 252 12.58 -12.11 5.61
C ILE A 252 13.15 -12.59 4.27
N ASN A 253 14.35 -13.20 4.26
CA ASN A 253 14.92 -13.73 3.03
C ASN A 253 14.01 -14.76 2.36
N HIS A 254 13.39 -15.67 3.13
CA HIS A 254 12.41 -16.60 2.62
C HIS A 254 11.22 -15.87 1.96
N LEU A 255 10.64 -14.87 2.62
CA LEU A 255 9.48 -14.14 2.12
C LEU A 255 9.74 -13.35 0.83
N ILE A 256 10.95 -12.78 0.67
CA ILE A 256 11.20 -11.80 -0.40
C ILE A 256 12.13 -12.27 -1.52
N ASN A 257 13.08 -13.17 -1.21
CA ASN A 257 14.12 -13.64 -2.13
C ASN A 257 13.94 -15.08 -2.60
N THR A 258 12.83 -15.74 -2.24
CA THR A 258 12.50 -17.09 -2.72
C THR A 258 11.15 -17.10 -3.41
N THR A 259 10.91 -18.18 -4.18
CA THR A 259 9.62 -18.47 -4.80
C THR A 259 8.81 -19.48 -3.99
N GLU A 260 9.26 -19.82 -2.79
CA GLU A 260 8.51 -20.66 -1.87
C GLU A 260 7.20 -19.99 -1.44
N GLU A 261 6.22 -20.81 -1.04
CA GLU A 261 4.91 -20.29 -0.64
C GLU A 261 5.00 -19.48 0.63
N LEU A 262 4.19 -18.41 0.72
CA LEU A 262 4.05 -17.64 1.95
C LEU A 262 3.34 -18.47 3.02
N PRO A 263 3.70 -18.36 4.32
CA PRO A 263 3.07 -19.10 5.42
C PRO A 263 1.68 -18.51 5.73
N LEU A 264 0.68 -18.85 4.93
CA LEU A 264 -0.69 -18.35 5.01
C LEU A 264 -1.68 -19.39 5.57
N ASP A 265 -1.21 -20.54 6.06
CA ASP A 265 -1.99 -21.63 6.64
C ASP A 265 -2.43 -21.35 8.09
#